data_94bf09eee29a36c8e08d2b2bb371fc8c
#
_entry.id   94bf09eee29a36c8e08d2b2bb371fc8c
#
_cell.length_a   1.000
_cell.length_b   1.000
_cell.length_c   1.000
_cell.angle_alpha   90.00
_cell.angle_beta   90.00
_cell.angle_gamma   90.00
#
_symmetry.space_group_name_H-M   'P 1'
#
loop_
_entity.id
_entity.type
_entity.pdbx_description
1 polymer ?
#
loop_
_entity_poly.entity_id
_entity_poly.type
_entity_poly.pdbx_seq_one_letter_code
_entity_poly.pdbx_strand_id
1 'polypeptide(L)'
;MKRRQFVFGSLKAAALLSPVLSMRRVDAAEGRPSRAFVWVNCCGYPTAEDFFPSGGERDFTLSPILADFGPVRDDMVVVDGLDIRNSGLNPKGNDHIRSVGKVLTAKDVLRAPDAEDGLPGGASVDQTIASALGVPSLELSVNDRDRAHMRSRPFATGAGVFKTPLASPVDAWNRLFRDFAPTEDPAQAARRRRHLLLRQSMLDDLTSELTRFRRELDGVERLKLDVHEDALRRAEESLARDLEEDQRVVCEVPGSPDASVHIPTRAQAHLDLAFAALACGRTNVLSMVWGFSGYHWKYEWAGVGGVRDSGHDEVHHLAGPRRADYVRMARWDWNHLRGLVQRLKETPDGAGTMLDDTLVLGISHFGRHHDLRRIPAVLFGNAKGQLTTGRYLRLPETQHNDKLLTSFAQLMGAPVEGIGDDPRCGPLAGLLG
;
A
#
# COMPACT_ATOMS: atom_id res chain seq x y z
N MET A 1 16.63 6.34 -62.67
CA MET A 1 16.26 5.04 -62.06
C MET A 1 17.03 4.85 -60.75
N LYS A 2 16.36 4.31 -59.69
CA LYS A 2 16.93 3.91 -58.40
C LYS A 2 17.17 5.01 -57.36
N ARG A 3 16.07 5.56 -56.80
CA ARG A 3 16.02 6.24 -55.48
C ARG A 3 14.72 5.98 -54.75
N ARG A 4 14.19 4.73 -54.76
CA ARG A 4 12.92 4.39 -54.10
C ARG A 4 12.91 3.05 -53.34
N GLN A 5 14.04 2.54 -52.89
CA GLN A 5 14.12 1.29 -52.14
C GLN A 5 14.82 1.34 -50.78
N PHE A 6 15.00 2.54 -50.18
CA PHE A 6 15.72 2.65 -48.91
C PHE A 6 14.87 3.18 -47.74
N VAL A 7 13.54 3.20 -47.86
CA VAL A 7 12.63 3.73 -46.81
C VAL A 7 11.74 2.67 -46.18
N PHE A 8 11.74 1.43 -46.61
CA PHE A 8 10.92 0.37 -46.05
C PHE A 8 11.62 -0.66 -45.14
N GLY A 9 12.93 -0.45 -44.85
CA GLY A 9 13.71 -1.33 -43.97
C GLY A 9 13.82 -0.91 -42.52
N SER A 10 13.47 0.33 -42.16
CA SER A 10 13.71 0.87 -40.82
C SER A 10 12.47 0.98 -39.92
N LEU A 11 11.30 0.50 -40.36
CA LEU A 11 10.06 0.54 -39.57
C LEU A 11 9.67 -0.80 -38.91
N LYS A 12 10.48 -1.86 -39.08
CA LYS A 12 10.28 -3.14 -38.41
C LYS A 12 11.19 -3.41 -37.20
N ALA A 13 12.16 -2.53 -36.94
CA ALA A 13 13.05 -2.64 -35.77
C ALA A 13 12.60 -1.78 -34.57
N ALA A 14 11.60 -0.92 -34.74
CA ALA A 14 11.10 -0.06 -33.65
C ALA A 14 9.99 -0.68 -32.79
N ALA A 15 9.53 -1.90 -33.13
CA ALA A 15 8.44 -2.58 -32.41
C ALA A 15 8.92 -3.61 -31.39
N LEU A 16 10.24 -3.73 -31.15
CA LEU A 16 10.82 -4.67 -30.16
C LEU A 16 11.59 -4.00 -29.03
N LEU A 17 11.55 -2.68 -28.95
CA LEU A 17 11.96 -1.95 -27.75
C LEU A 17 10.70 -1.54 -26.98
N SER A 18 9.97 -2.53 -26.46
CA SER A 18 9.27 -2.29 -25.18
C SER A 18 10.34 -1.79 -24.22
N PRO A 19 10.22 -0.60 -23.64
CA PRO A 19 11.12 -0.24 -22.57
C PRO A 19 10.86 -1.30 -21.48
N VAL A 20 11.81 -2.20 -21.29
CA VAL A 20 12.02 -2.83 -19.99
C VAL A 20 12.30 -1.62 -19.10
N LEU A 21 11.25 -1.02 -18.56
CA LEU A 21 11.35 -0.06 -17.49
C LEU A 21 12.09 -0.80 -16.40
N SER A 22 13.39 -0.55 -16.31
CA SER A 22 14.16 -0.89 -15.13
C SER A 22 13.46 -0.14 -14.01
N MET A 23 12.57 -0.85 -13.30
CA MET A 23 11.91 -0.33 -12.12
C MET A 23 13.01 -0.17 -11.09
N ARG A 24 13.67 0.99 -11.09
CA ARG A 24 14.60 1.38 -10.05
C ARG A 24 13.76 1.66 -8.81
N ARG A 25 14.16 1.08 -7.70
CA ARG A 25 13.72 1.52 -6.39
C ARG A 25 14.01 3.02 -6.31
N VAL A 26 13.00 3.83 -6.12
CA VAL A 26 13.18 5.25 -5.84
C VAL A 26 13.37 5.34 -4.34
N ASP A 27 14.56 5.75 -3.93
CA ASP A 27 14.76 6.10 -2.52
C ASP A 27 13.86 7.30 -2.21
N ALA A 28 13.12 7.20 -1.11
CA ALA A 28 12.25 8.28 -0.68
C ALA A 28 13.07 9.56 -0.44
N ALA A 29 12.43 10.70 -0.65
CA ALA A 29 12.95 11.95 -0.11
C ALA A 29 13.17 11.80 1.41
N GLU A 30 14.25 12.35 1.92
CA GLU A 30 14.63 12.22 3.32
C GLU A 30 13.44 12.49 4.25
N GLY A 31 13.17 11.58 5.18
CA GLY A 31 12.07 11.68 6.13
C GLY A 31 10.67 11.27 5.61
N ARG A 32 10.56 10.61 4.45
CA ARG A 32 9.26 10.14 3.92
C ARG A 32 9.27 8.63 3.61
N PRO A 33 8.12 7.93 3.68
CA PRO A 33 8.06 6.53 3.29
C PRO A 33 8.30 6.39 1.78
N SER A 34 8.97 5.31 1.39
CA SER A 34 9.24 5.03 -0.01
C SER A 34 8.14 4.20 -0.68
N ARG A 35 7.25 3.59 0.11
CA ARG A 35 6.24 2.66 -0.38
C ARG A 35 4.84 3.07 0.05
N ALA A 36 3.88 2.95 -0.87
CA ALA A 36 2.45 3.11 -0.61
C ALA A 36 1.71 1.82 -0.96
N PHE A 37 0.81 1.40 -0.07
CA PHE A 37 -0.16 0.34 -0.36
C PHE A 37 -1.58 0.84 -0.10
N VAL A 38 -2.44 0.78 -1.12
CA VAL A 38 -3.86 1.16 -1.02
C VAL A 38 -4.72 -0.08 -1.19
N TRP A 39 -5.53 -0.40 -0.18
CA TRP A 39 -6.45 -1.52 -0.18
C TRP A 39 -7.90 -1.04 -0.12
N VAL A 40 -8.68 -1.40 -1.13
CA VAL A 40 -10.09 -1.01 -1.25
C VAL A 40 -10.98 -2.20 -0.95
N ASN A 41 -11.69 -2.15 0.17
CA ASN A 41 -12.70 -3.14 0.53
C ASN A 41 -14.04 -2.82 -0.13
N CYS A 42 -14.74 -3.86 -0.55
CA CYS A 42 -16.07 -3.76 -1.15
C CYS A 42 -17.23 -3.98 -0.18
N CYS A 43 -16.92 -4.23 1.09
CA CYS A 43 -17.90 -4.41 2.16
C CYS A 43 -17.80 -3.29 3.19
N GLY A 44 -18.95 -2.78 3.63
CA GLY A 44 -19.02 -1.91 4.80
C GLY A 44 -19.07 -2.71 6.11
N TYR A 45 -20.02 -2.38 6.97
CA TYR A 45 -20.25 -3.03 8.26
C TYR A 45 -21.74 -3.09 8.60
N PRO A 46 -22.18 -4.06 9.44
CA PRO A 46 -23.58 -4.16 9.88
C PRO A 46 -23.99 -3.00 10.79
N THR A 47 -23.22 -2.73 11.83
CA THR A 47 -23.40 -1.59 12.74
C THR A 47 -22.07 -0.92 13.02
N ALA A 48 -22.10 0.33 13.46
CA ALA A 48 -20.88 1.09 13.74
C ALA A 48 -19.97 0.39 14.77
N GLU A 49 -20.55 -0.21 15.78
CA GLU A 49 -19.86 -0.92 16.86
C GLU A 49 -19.19 -2.21 16.37
N ASP A 50 -19.60 -2.74 15.20
CA ASP A 50 -18.95 -3.91 14.61
C ASP A 50 -17.60 -3.56 13.96
N PHE A 51 -17.45 -2.32 13.49
CA PHE A 51 -16.21 -1.88 12.83
C PHE A 51 -15.39 -0.89 13.66
N PHE A 52 -16.03 0.14 14.23
CA PHE A 52 -15.29 1.19 14.95
C PHE A 52 -15.00 0.76 16.38
N PRO A 53 -13.75 1.00 16.86
CA PRO A 53 -13.38 0.74 18.25
C PRO A 53 -14.24 1.48 19.25
N SER A 54 -14.20 1.05 20.50
CA SER A 54 -14.80 1.76 21.65
C SER A 54 -13.70 2.27 22.59
N GLY A 55 -13.99 3.29 23.38
CA GLY A 55 -13.02 3.87 24.32
C GLY A 55 -12.44 5.21 23.90
N GLY A 56 -11.28 5.57 24.43
CA GLY A 56 -10.57 6.81 24.14
C GLY A 56 -9.74 6.72 22.85
N GLU A 57 -9.09 7.83 22.49
CA GLU A 57 -8.27 7.89 21.28
C GLU A 57 -7.07 6.92 21.33
N ARG A 58 -6.41 6.81 22.47
CA ARG A 58 -5.25 5.91 22.66
C ARG A 58 -5.56 4.67 23.48
N ASP A 59 -6.56 4.78 24.33
CA ASP A 59 -7.07 3.68 25.17
C ASP A 59 -8.38 3.20 24.57
N PHE A 60 -8.28 2.48 23.47
CA PHE A 60 -9.43 1.92 22.75
C PHE A 60 -9.43 0.39 22.72
N THR A 61 -10.60 -0.17 22.71
CA THR A 61 -10.84 -1.61 22.50
C THR A 61 -11.22 -1.87 21.06
N LEU A 62 -10.57 -2.83 20.42
CA LEU A 62 -10.85 -3.23 19.05
C LEU A 62 -12.29 -3.77 18.91
N SER A 63 -12.91 -3.44 17.79
CA SER A 63 -14.25 -3.89 17.42
C SER A 63 -14.25 -5.37 16.98
N PRO A 64 -15.43 -6.02 16.86
CA PRO A 64 -15.53 -7.40 16.39
C PRO A 64 -14.87 -7.67 15.03
N ILE A 65 -14.98 -6.75 14.07
CA ILE A 65 -14.36 -6.91 12.74
C ILE A 65 -12.82 -6.76 12.83
N LEU A 66 -12.33 -5.87 13.68
CA LEU A 66 -10.90 -5.62 13.87
C LEU A 66 -10.28 -6.41 15.03
N ALA A 67 -10.98 -7.41 15.59
CA ALA A 67 -10.54 -8.13 16.79
C ALA A 67 -9.14 -8.77 16.67
N ASP A 68 -8.75 -9.18 15.46
CA ASP A 68 -7.45 -9.83 15.21
C ASP A 68 -6.29 -8.82 14.99
N PHE A 69 -6.56 -7.52 15.02
CA PHE A 69 -5.56 -6.47 14.76
C PHE A 69 -4.65 -6.17 15.98
N GLY A 70 -4.78 -6.92 17.07
CA GLY A 70 -3.92 -6.77 18.25
C GLY A 70 -2.43 -6.63 17.94
N PRO A 71 -1.82 -7.50 17.11
CA PRO A 71 -0.39 -7.43 16.79
C PRO A 71 0.06 -6.14 16.09
N VAL A 72 -0.85 -5.45 15.40
CA VAL A 72 -0.59 -4.21 14.64
C VAL A 72 -1.34 -2.99 15.19
N ARG A 73 -1.93 -3.11 16.39
CA ARG A 73 -2.76 -2.05 17.01
C ARG A 73 -1.99 -0.74 17.20
N ASP A 74 -0.75 -0.84 17.61
CA ASP A 74 0.09 0.34 17.87
C ASP A 74 0.62 1.01 16.59
N ASP A 75 0.51 0.32 15.45
CA ASP A 75 0.93 0.80 14.13
C ASP A 75 -0.22 1.36 13.31
N MET A 76 -1.46 1.37 13.84
CA MET A 76 -2.65 1.77 13.09
C MET A 76 -3.29 3.06 13.59
N VAL A 77 -4.00 3.73 12.67
CA VAL A 77 -4.95 4.80 12.97
C VAL A 77 -6.29 4.43 12.37
N VAL A 78 -7.29 4.16 13.21
CA VAL A 78 -8.68 3.99 12.77
C VAL A 78 -9.32 5.36 12.71
N VAL A 79 -9.81 5.78 11.55
CA VAL A 79 -10.46 7.08 11.36
C VAL A 79 -11.97 6.89 11.31
N ASP A 80 -12.68 7.61 12.17
CA ASP A 80 -14.14 7.57 12.30
C ASP A 80 -14.75 8.94 12.03
N GLY A 81 -15.83 8.98 11.25
CA GLY A 81 -16.50 10.20 10.84
C GLY A 81 -16.15 10.66 9.42
N LEU A 82 -15.73 9.73 8.55
CA LEU A 82 -15.47 10.02 7.14
C LEU A 82 -16.65 9.63 6.26
N ASP A 83 -17.06 10.56 5.41
CA ASP A 83 -18.04 10.33 4.36
C ASP A 83 -17.34 10.34 2.98
N ILE A 84 -17.84 9.53 2.05
CA ILE A 84 -17.52 9.74 0.64
C ILE A 84 -18.28 10.99 0.18
N ARG A 85 -17.56 11.90 -0.44
CA ARG A 85 -18.16 13.16 -0.92
C ARG A 85 -19.31 12.86 -1.86
N ASN A 86 -20.51 13.17 -1.39
CA ASN A 86 -21.73 13.04 -2.17
C ASN A 86 -22.17 14.46 -2.60
N SER A 87 -21.63 14.94 -3.71
CA SER A 87 -22.24 16.12 -4.33
C SER A 87 -23.57 15.67 -4.92
N GLY A 88 -24.65 16.30 -4.53
CA GLY A 88 -25.98 16.03 -5.10
C GLY A 88 -26.08 16.28 -6.61
N LEU A 89 -24.98 16.64 -7.24
CA LEU A 89 -24.83 16.91 -8.67
C LEU A 89 -24.47 15.68 -9.51
N ASN A 90 -24.28 14.51 -8.89
CA ASN A 90 -23.99 13.29 -9.65
C ASN A 90 -25.20 12.34 -9.68
N PRO A 91 -26.12 12.53 -10.62
CA PRO A 91 -27.31 11.70 -10.73
C PRO A 91 -27.08 10.36 -11.42
N LYS A 92 -25.85 10.07 -11.89
CA LYS A 92 -25.57 8.92 -12.75
C LYS A 92 -25.06 7.73 -11.96
N GLY A 93 -25.60 6.57 -12.28
CA GLY A 93 -25.31 5.32 -11.63
C GLY A 93 -26.01 5.16 -10.27
N ASN A 94 -26.04 3.93 -9.79
CA ASN A 94 -26.49 3.62 -8.44
C ASN A 94 -25.37 3.87 -7.43
N ASP A 95 -25.64 3.58 -6.15
CA ASP A 95 -24.68 3.82 -5.08
C ASP A 95 -23.36 3.02 -5.24
N HIS A 96 -23.40 1.86 -5.89
CA HIS A 96 -22.20 1.08 -6.20
C HIS A 96 -21.26 1.80 -7.16
N ILE A 97 -21.79 2.44 -8.20
CA ILE A 97 -21.01 3.21 -9.17
C ILE A 97 -20.42 4.45 -8.51
N ARG A 98 -21.27 5.19 -7.79
CA ARG A 98 -20.85 6.43 -7.11
C ARG A 98 -19.79 6.18 -6.06
N SER A 99 -19.98 5.15 -5.23
CA SER A 99 -19.04 4.84 -4.16
C SER A 99 -17.67 4.42 -4.69
N VAL A 100 -17.63 3.48 -5.63
CA VAL A 100 -16.35 3.00 -6.21
C VAL A 100 -15.64 4.11 -6.98
N GLY A 101 -16.37 4.90 -7.76
CA GLY A 101 -15.77 5.99 -8.54
C GLY A 101 -15.19 7.12 -7.68
N LYS A 102 -15.72 7.31 -6.46
CA LYS A 102 -15.31 8.41 -5.56
C LYS A 102 -14.38 7.99 -4.42
N VAL A 103 -14.31 6.71 -4.08
CA VAL A 103 -13.55 6.26 -2.89
C VAL A 103 -12.08 6.67 -2.92
N LEU A 104 -11.43 6.64 -4.08
CA LEU A 104 -10.03 7.02 -4.25
C LEU A 104 -9.80 8.30 -5.06
N THR A 105 -10.83 8.82 -5.70
CA THR A 105 -10.72 10.06 -6.51
C THR A 105 -11.30 11.27 -5.79
N ALA A 106 -12.27 11.07 -4.90
CA ALA A 106 -13.12 12.09 -4.28
C ALA A 106 -13.74 13.06 -5.33
N LYS A 107 -13.88 12.57 -6.58
CA LYS A 107 -14.46 13.34 -7.71
C LYS A 107 -15.77 12.73 -8.18
N ASP A 108 -16.63 13.58 -8.68
CA ASP A 108 -17.89 13.15 -9.25
C ASP A 108 -17.68 12.20 -10.43
N VAL A 109 -18.48 11.14 -10.47
CA VAL A 109 -18.46 10.15 -11.54
C VAL A 109 -19.00 10.76 -12.81
N LEU A 110 -18.29 10.60 -13.91
CA LEU A 110 -18.72 11.07 -15.21
C LEU A 110 -19.70 10.07 -15.83
N ARG A 111 -20.51 10.58 -16.75
CA ARG A 111 -21.48 9.75 -17.48
C ARG A 111 -20.75 8.80 -18.43
N ALA A 112 -21.00 7.51 -18.30
CA ALA A 112 -20.64 6.52 -19.31
C ALA A 112 -21.67 6.50 -20.47
N PRO A 113 -21.29 5.97 -21.65
CA PRO A 113 -22.25 5.68 -22.71
C PRO A 113 -23.36 4.72 -22.27
N ASP A 114 -23.01 3.71 -21.46
CA ASP A 114 -23.96 2.84 -20.78
C ASP A 114 -24.52 3.56 -19.54
N ALA A 115 -25.84 3.61 -19.43
CA ALA A 115 -26.53 4.28 -18.34
C ALA A 115 -26.32 3.55 -16.97
N GLU A 116 -25.99 2.27 -17.00
CA GLU A 116 -25.76 1.44 -15.84
C GLU A 116 -24.30 1.50 -15.33
N ASP A 117 -23.39 2.19 -16.07
CA ASP A 117 -22.00 2.34 -15.71
C ASP A 117 -21.61 3.81 -15.52
N GLY A 118 -20.36 4.05 -15.08
CA GLY A 118 -19.78 5.37 -14.87
C GLY A 118 -18.33 5.42 -15.31
N LEU A 119 -17.80 6.63 -15.44
CA LEU A 119 -16.38 6.87 -15.72
C LEU A 119 -15.76 7.66 -14.56
N PRO A 120 -14.47 7.45 -14.23
CA PRO A 120 -13.81 8.16 -13.15
C PRO A 120 -13.77 9.67 -13.43
N GLY A 121 -14.02 10.47 -12.41
CA GLY A 121 -13.97 11.94 -12.52
C GLY A 121 -12.56 12.51 -12.53
N GLY A 122 -11.56 11.72 -12.16
CA GLY A 122 -10.17 12.16 -12.11
C GLY A 122 -9.22 11.04 -11.70
N ALA A 123 -7.96 11.39 -11.50
CA ALA A 123 -6.95 10.43 -11.02
C ALA A 123 -7.27 9.99 -9.59
N SER A 124 -7.05 8.70 -9.31
CA SER A 124 -7.10 8.15 -7.95
C SER A 124 -5.83 8.49 -7.17
N VAL A 125 -5.90 8.45 -5.85
CA VAL A 125 -4.79 8.86 -4.96
C VAL A 125 -3.50 8.09 -5.22
N ASP A 126 -3.58 6.79 -5.49
CA ASP A 126 -2.45 5.95 -5.84
C ASP A 126 -1.77 6.41 -7.14
N GLN A 127 -2.54 6.78 -8.15
CA GLN A 127 -2.00 7.30 -9.41
C GLN A 127 -1.42 8.72 -9.23
N THR A 128 -2.00 9.53 -8.36
CA THR A 128 -1.46 10.83 -7.98
C THR A 128 -0.10 10.66 -7.30
N ILE A 129 0.04 9.72 -6.37
CA ILE A 129 1.31 9.41 -5.69
C ILE A 129 2.32 8.84 -6.69
N ALA A 130 1.94 7.85 -7.52
CA ALA A 130 2.82 7.26 -8.51
C ALA A 130 3.39 8.30 -9.49
N SER A 131 2.53 9.23 -9.94
CA SER A 131 2.94 10.35 -10.79
C SER A 131 3.91 11.30 -10.10
N ALA A 132 3.64 11.64 -8.83
CA ALA A 132 4.50 12.54 -8.05
C ALA A 132 5.88 11.92 -7.77
N LEU A 133 5.95 10.63 -7.52
CA LEU A 133 7.20 9.89 -7.31
C LEU A 133 7.92 9.53 -8.63
N GLY A 134 7.26 9.69 -9.78
CA GLY A 134 7.80 9.30 -11.08
C GLY A 134 8.00 7.79 -11.22
N VAL A 135 7.16 6.98 -10.57
CA VAL A 135 7.25 5.51 -10.55
C VAL A 135 6.02 4.86 -11.17
N PRO A 136 6.16 3.67 -11.76
CA PRO A 136 5.01 2.89 -12.18
C PRO A 136 4.27 2.34 -10.95
N SER A 137 2.94 2.30 -11.04
CA SER A 137 2.07 1.65 -10.06
C SER A 137 1.66 0.24 -10.49
N LEU A 138 1.27 -0.57 -9.51
CA LEU A 138 0.71 -1.90 -9.72
C LEU A 138 -0.68 -1.98 -9.09
N GLU A 139 -1.69 -2.33 -9.88
CA GLU A 139 -3.05 -2.52 -9.44
C GLU A 139 -3.44 -3.99 -9.53
N LEU A 140 -3.91 -4.55 -8.43
CA LEU A 140 -4.33 -5.94 -8.28
C LEU A 140 -5.83 -6.03 -7.95
N SER A 141 -6.46 -7.14 -8.31
CA SER A 141 -7.84 -7.45 -7.94
C SER A 141 -7.99 -8.91 -7.57
N VAL A 142 -8.59 -9.19 -6.43
CA VAL A 142 -8.96 -10.56 -6.06
C VAL A 142 -10.17 -11.03 -6.86
N ASN A 143 -11.02 -10.11 -7.29
CA ASN A 143 -12.18 -10.41 -8.13
C ASN A 143 -11.83 -10.44 -9.62
N ASP A 144 -12.34 -11.45 -10.34
CA ASP A 144 -12.17 -11.61 -11.78
C ASP A 144 -13.43 -11.32 -12.61
N ARG A 145 -14.52 -10.96 -11.94
CA ARG A 145 -15.80 -10.68 -12.59
C ARG A 145 -15.86 -9.25 -13.10
N ASP A 146 -16.52 -9.09 -14.23
CA ASP A 146 -16.94 -7.80 -14.79
C ASP A 146 -15.85 -6.72 -14.80
N ARG A 147 -14.69 -7.10 -15.33
CA ARG A 147 -13.47 -6.25 -15.34
C ARG A 147 -13.66 -4.94 -16.14
N ALA A 148 -14.68 -4.85 -16.95
CA ALA A 148 -14.98 -3.67 -17.75
C ALA A 148 -15.79 -2.62 -17.00
N HIS A 149 -16.49 -3.00 -15.94
CA HIS A 149 -17.41 -2.17 -15.20
C HIS A 149 -16.71 -1.37 -14.06
N MET A 150 -17.15 -0.14 -13.77
CA MET A 150 -16.62 0.69 -12.68
C MET A 150 -16.65 -0.01 -11.33
N ARG A 151 -17.65 -0.87 -11.07
CA ARG A 151 -17.78 -1.61 -9.80
C ARG A 151 -16.56 -2.44 -9.39
N SER A 152 -15.67 -2.77 -10.36
CA SER A 152 -14.42 -3.50 -10.14
C SER A 152 -13.16 -2.65 -10.37
N ARG A 153 -13.30 -1.38 -10.72
CA ARG A 153 -12.18 -0.50 -11.16
C ARG A 153 -12.16 0.83 -10.40
N PRO A 154 -11.73 0.84 -9.12
CA PRO A 154 -11.59 2.09 -8.36
C PRO A 154 -10.39 2.93 -8.77
N PHE A 155 -9.47 2.40 -9.61
CA PHE A 155 -8.22 3.06 -9.98
C PHE A 155 -8.35 3.78 -11.31
N ALA A 156 -7.80 5.01 -11.38
CA ALA A 156 -7.88 5.84 -12.56
C ALA A 156 -6.68 6.77 -12.70
N THR A 157 -6.18 6.93 -13.92
CA THR A 157 -5.08 7.83 -14.24
C THR A 157 -5.55 9.25 -14.54
N GLY A 158 -6.85 9.44 -14.74
CA GLY A 158 -7.45 10.74 -15.05
C GLY A 158 -8.94 10.63 -15.31
N ALA A 159 -9.56 11.76 -15.63
CA ALA A 159 -10.97 11.83 -15.96
C ALA A 159 -11.29 10.93 -17.18
N GLY A 160 -12.24 10.03 -17.02
CA GLY A 160 -12.64 9.06 -18.05
C GLY A 160 -11.65 7.92 -18.30
N VAL A 161 -10.51 7.87 -17.61
CA VAL A 161 -9.42 6.92 -17.92
C VAL A 161 -9.17 5.98 -16.75
N PHE A 162 -9.66 4.76 -16.87
CA PHE A 162 -9.43 3.72 -15.88
C PHE A 162 -8.01 3.15 -15.91
N LYS A 163 -7.54 2.73 -14.75
CA LYS A 163 -6.42 1.81 -14.60
C LYS A 163 -6.98 0.43 -14.21
N THR A 164 -6.99 -0.50 -15.16
CA THR A 164 -7.60 -1.82 -14.94
C THR A 164 -6.68 -2.70 -14.11
N PRO A 165 -7.12 -3.22 -12.96
CA PRO A 165 -6.31 -4.08 -12.12
C PRO A 165 -6.11 -5.48 -12.74
N LEU A 166 -4.98 -6.10 -12.38
CA LEU A 166 -4.69 -7.50 -12.72
C LEU A 166 -5.44 -8.42 -11.76
N ALA A 167 -6.36 -9.22 -12.30
CA ALA A 167 -7.15 -10.15 -11.51
C ALA A 167 -6.57 -11.59 -11.52
N SER A 168 -5.69 -11.90 -12.46
CA SER A 168 -4.98 -13.17 -12.51
C SER A 168 -3.65 -13.06 -11.76
N PRO A 169 -3.41 -13.85 -10.70
CA PRO A 169 -2.12 -13.88 -10.02
C PRO A 169 -0.99 -14.32 -10.96
N VAL A 170 -1.28 -15.19 -11.92
CA VAL A 170 -0.31 -15.62 -12.94
C VAL A 170 0.11 -14.45 -13.82
N ASP A 171 -0.85 -13.63 -14.28
CA ASP A 171 -0.53 -12.45 -15.09
C ASP A 171 0.24 -11.40 -14.27
N ALA A 172 -0.11 -11.23 -13.00
CA ALA A 172 0.60 -10.36 -12.08
C ALA A 172 2.04 -10.84 -11.86
N TRP A 173 2.24 -12.15 -11.63
CA TRP A 173 3.57 -12.75 -11.49
C TRP A 173 4.39 -12.57 -12.77
N ASN A 174 3.81 -12.86 -13.92
CA ASN A 174 4.47 -12.69 -15.22
C ASN A 174 4.91 -11.25 -15.45
N ARG A 175 4.07 -10.28 -15.11
CA ARG A 175 4.40 -8.85 -15.23
C ARG A 175 5.52 -8.44 -14.30
N LEU A 176 5.57 -9.00 -13.08
CA LEU A 176 6.53 -8.62 -12.06
C LEU A 176 7.86 -9.35 -12.19
N PHE A 177 7.84 -10.65 -12.47
CA PHE A 177 8.96 -11.53 -12.19
C PHE A 177 9.42 -12.42 -13.36
N ARG A 178 8.67 -12.52 -14.48
CA ARG A 178 9.08 -13.41 -15.60
C ARG A 178 10.51 -13.18 -16.05
N ASP A 179 10.88 -11.91 -16.23
CA ASP A 179 12.20 -11.52 -16.73
C ASP A 179 13.06 -10.85 -15.63
N PHE A 180 12.69 -11.08 -14.39
CA PHE A 180 13.38 -10.52 -13.23
C PHE A 180 14.30 -11.56 -12.59
N ALA A 181 15.58 -11.25 -12.53
CA ALA A 181 16.54 -11.97 -11.71
C ALA A 181 16.92 -11.08 -10.52
N PRO A 182 16.88 -11.59 -9.28
CA PRO A 182 17.44 -10.87 -8.14
C PRO A 182 18.88 -10.50 -8.40
N THR A 183 19.28 -9.30 -8.01
CA THR A 183 20.64 -8.79 -8.25
C THR A 183 21.71 -9.53 -7.45
N GLU A 184 21.32 -10.32 -6.46
CA GLU A 184 22.25 -11.05 -5.60
C GLU A 184 21.66 -12.39 -5.12
N ASP A 185 22.49 -13.43 -5.14
CA ASP A 185 22.17 -14.73 -4.54
C ASP A 185 22.10 -14.58 -3.00
N PRO A 186 21.06 -15.09 -2.31
CA PRO A 186 20.94 -15.05 -0.86
C PRO A 186 22.16 -15.57 -0.11
N ALA A 187 22.86 -16.58 -0.66
CA ALA A 187 24.09 -17.10 -0.06
C ALA A 187 25.25 -16.09 -0.18
N GLN A 188 25.30 -15.30 -1.24
CA GLN A 188 26.28 -14.23 -1.41
C GLN A 188 25.98 -13.07 -0.45
N ALA A 189 24.72 -12.68 -0.32
CA ALA A 189 24.28 -11.68 0.66
C ALA A 189 24.68 -12.06 2.08
N ALA A 190 24.42 -13.30 2.49
CA ALA A 190 24.81 -13.82 3.81
C ALA A 190 26.33 -13.81 4.06
N ARG A 191 27.13 -14.11 3.03
CA ARG A 191 28.60 -14.04 3.12
C ARG A 191 29.08 -12.61 3.25
N ARG A 192 28.53 -11.67 2.47
CA ARG A 192 28.84 -10.24 2.53
C ARG A 192 28.54 -9.70 3.92
N ARG A 193 27.34 -9.97 4.46
CA ARG A 193 26.93 -9.54 5.81
C ARG A 193 27.89 -10.05 6.88
N ARG A 194 28.27 -11.33 6.83
CA ARG A 194 29.26 -11.87 7.77
C ARG A 194 30.60 -11.13 7.69
N HIS A 195 31.03 -10.78 6.48
CA HIS A 195 32.28 -10.03 6.27
C HIS A 195 32.20 -8.61 6.83
N LEU A 196 31.07 -7.91 6.65
CA LEU A 196 30.84 -6.59 7.22
C LEU A 196 30.85 -6.61 8.75
N LEU A 197 30.17 -7.58 9.38
CA LEU A 197 30.16 -7.73 10.82
C LEU A 197 31.55 -8.06 11.39
N LEU A 198 32.37 -8.84 10.71
CA LEU A 198 33.75 -9.07 11.09
C LEU A 198 34.58 -7.79 11.02
N ARG A 199 34.42 -6.99 9.98
CA ARG A 199 35.09 -5.67 9.86
C ARG A 199 34.67 -4.71 10.96
N GLN A 200 33.37 -4.71 11.34
CA GLN A 200 32.86 -3.90 12.45
C GLN A 200 33.57 -4.30 13.75
N SER A 201 33.60 -5.58 14.10
CA SER A 201 34.28 -6.06 15.30
C SER A 201 35.76 -5.68 15.32
N MET A 202 36.47 -5.76 14.18
CA MET A 202 37.89 -5.35 14.08
C MET A 202 38.07 -3.83 14.29
N LEU A 203 37.15 -3.00 13.78
CA LEU A 203 37.20 -1.55 13.98
C LEU A 203 36.92 -1.19 15.44
N ASP A 204 35.94 -1.81 16.07
CA ASP A 204 35.59 -1.62 17.49
C ASP A 204 36.79 -1.95 18.38
N ASP A 205 37.50 -3.09 18.13
CA ASP A 205 38.70 -3.46 18.86
C ASP A 205 39.83 -2.44 18.67
N LEU A 206 40.05 -2.00 17.41
CA LEU A 206 41.09 -1.01 17.11
C LEU A 206 40.82 0.35 17.75
N THR A 207 39.57 0.82 17.71
CA THR A 207 39.15 2.08 18.35
C THR A 207 39.38 2.02 19.88
N SER A 208 39.11 0.86 20.48
CA SER A 208 39.34 0.61 21.92
C SER A 208 40.81 0.63 22.26
N GLU A 209 41.66 0.02 21.44
CA GLU A 209 43.12 0.03 21.65
C GLU A 209 43.73 1.42 21.45
N LEU A 210 43.32 2.17 20.42
CA LEU A 210 43.79 3.54 20.18
C LEU A 210 43.38 4.48 21.33
N THR A 211 42.17 4.35 21.84
CA THR A 211 41.68 5.11 22.99
C THR A 211 42.55 4.83 24.24
N ARG A 212 42.98 3.59 24.46
CA ARG A 212 43.89 3.22 25.56
C ARG A 212 45.27 3.81 25.33
N PHE A 213 45.83 3.64 24.14
CA PHE A 213 47.16 4.15 23.78
C PHE A 213 47.27 5.66 23.87
N ARG A 214 46.23 6.41 23.46
CA ARG A 214 46.16 7.88 23.58
C ARG A 214 46.43 8.39 25.00
N ARG A 215 46.10 7.63 26.03
CA ARG A 215 46.30 8.02 27.43
C ARG A 215 47.75 7.96 27.85
N GLU A 216 48.57 7.23 27.12
CA GLU A 216 50.02 7.01 27.41
C GLU A 216 50.92 7.96 26.61
N LEU A 217 50.41 8.71 25.61
CA LEU A 217 51.17 9.60 24.76
C LEU A 217 51.27 11.01 25.26
N ASP A 218 52.36 11.71 24.91
CA ASP A 218 52.52 13.15 25.13
C ASP A 218 51.79 14.01 24.06
N GLY A 219 51.87 15.37 24.22
CA GLY A 219 51.10 16.27 23.36
C GLY A 219 51.44 16.27 21.89
N VAL A 220 52.70 16.01 21.50
CA VAL A 220 53.15 15.98 20.09
C VAL A 220 52.77 14.67 19.45
N GLU A 221 52.88 13.57 20.15
CA GLU A 221 52.51 12.24 19.67
C GLU A 221 50.98 12.10 19.51
N ARG A 222 50.18 12.75 20.38
CA ARG A 222 48.71 12.82 20.24
C ARG A 222 48.29 13.46 18.93
N LEU A 223 48.94 14.51 18.46
CA LEU A 223 48.63 15.13 17.16
C LEU A 223 48.83 14.19 15.99
N LYS A 224 49.81 13.28 16.05
CA LYS A 224 49.97 12.25 15.01
C LYS A 224 48.89 11.21 15.09
N LEU A 225 48.41 10.85 16.32
CA LEU A 225 47.33 9.91 16.52
C LEU A 225 46.01 10.45 15.99
N ASP A 226 45.73 11.74 16.13
CA ASP A 226 44.50 12.39 15.65
C ASP A 226 44.24 12.12 14.16
N VAL A 227 45.27 12.08 13.32
CA VAL A 227 45.17 11.74 11.88
C VAL A 227 44.70 10.30 11.66
N HIS A 228 45.14 9.37 12.53
CA HIS A 228 44.75 7.97 12.45
C HIS A 228 43.35 7.78 12.98
N GLU A 229 42.95 8.48 14.05
CA GLU A 229 41.59 8.47 14.60
C GLU A 229 40.56 9.03 13.59
N ASP A 230 40.93 10.09 12.84
CA ASP A 230 40.08 10.62 11.77
C ASP A 230 39.93 9.64 10.58
N ALA A 231 40.97 8.90 10.25
CA ALA A 231 40.89 7.87 9.23
C ALA A 231 40.00 6.68 9.69
N LEU A 232 40.11 6.31 10.97
CA LEU A 232 39.29 5.26 11.55
C LEU A 232 37.81 5.64 11.59
N ARG A 233 37.51 6.90 12.03
CA ARG A 233 36.12 7.41 12.02
C ARG A 233 35.50 7.38 10.63
N ARG A 234 36.25 7.79 9.57
CA ARG A 234 35.77 7.67 8.19
C ARG A 234 35.51 6.23 7.78
N ALA A 235 36.33 5.29 8.25
CA ALA A 235 36.12 3.88 7.97
C ALA A 235 34.88 3.31 8.70
N GLU A 236 34.64 3.75 9.95
CA GLU A 236 33.43 3.41 10.71
C GLU A 236 32.16 3.96 10.03
N GLU A 237 32.18 5.24 9.62
CA GLU A 237 31.06 5.85 8.87
C GLU A 237 30.78 5.15 7.53
N SER A 238 31.85 4.74 6.80
CA SER A 238 31.68 3.98 5.58
C SER A 238 31.11 2.60 5.83
N LEU A 239 31.59 1.91 6.86
CA LEU A 239 31.11 0.59 7.23
C LEU A 239 29.66 0.63 7.76
N ALA A 240 29.27 1.68 8.50
CA ALA A 240 27.90 1.88 8.94
C ALA A 240 26.95 2.01 7.73
N ARG A 241 27.33 2.79 6.71
CA ARG A 241 26.56 2.86 5.46
C ARG A 241 26.47 1.53 4.73
N ASP A 242 27.57 0.78 4.63
CA ASP A 242 27.60 -0.53 3.99
C ASP A 242 26.70 -1.54 4.74
N LEU A 243 26.66 -1.47 6.09
CA LEU A 243 25.80 -2.31 6.94
C LEU A 243 24.33 -1.92 6.82
N GLU A 244 24.00 -0.64 6.75
CA GLU A 244 22.63 -0.17 6.48
C GLU A 244 22.14 -0.65 5.13
N GLU A 245 22.98 -0.59 4.10
CA GLU A 245 22.64 -1.09 2.77
C GLU A 245 22.46 -2.60 2.75
N ASP A 246 23.27 -3.35 3.51
CA ASP A 246 23.17 -4.80 3.65
C ASP A 246 21.96 -5.27 4.49
N GLN A 247 21.42 -4.40 5.36
CA GLN A 247 20.21 -4.68 6.15
C GLN A 247 18.90 -4.49 5.37
N ARG A 248 18.97 -4.03 4.13
CA ARG A 248 17.76 -3.90 3.29
C ARG A 248 17.10 -5.26 3.08
N VAL A 249 15.78 -5.23 2.93
CA VAL A 249 15.00 -6.44 2.74
C VAL A 249 15.53 -7.29 1.59
N VAL A 250 15.74 -8.57 1.85
CA VAL A 250 16.15 -9.53 0.82
C VAL A 250 14.99 -9.78 -0.13
N CYS A 251 15.23 -9.63 -1.42
CA CYS A 251 14.25 -9.91 -2.46
C CYS A 251 14.14 -11.42 -2.67
N GLU A 252 13.02 -11.99 -2.24
CA GLU A 252 12.65 -13.38 -2.54
C GLU A 252 11.55 -13.38 -3.61
N VAL A 253 11.87 -13.91 -4.79
CA VAL A 253 10.92 -14.06 -5.88
C VAL A 253 10.03 -15.29 -5.59
N PRO A 254 8.72 -15.12 -5.41
CA PRO A 254 7.84 -16.26 -5.21
C PRO A 254 7.74 -17.11 -6.47
N GLY A 255 7.47 -18.40 -6.31
CA GLY A 255 7.12 -19.26 -7.44
C GLY A 255 5.90 -18.72 -8.19
N SER A 256 5.79 -19.06 -9.48
CA SER A 256 4.59 -18.73 -10.24
C SER A 256 3.37 -19.36 -9.58
N PRO A 257 2.33 -18.58 -9.23
CA PRO A 257 1.13 -19.14 -8.61
C PRO A 257 0.31 -19.96 -9.60
N ASP A 258 -0.50 -20.87 -9.09
CA ASP A 258 -1.48 -21.59 -9.87
C ASP A 258 -2.64 -20.67 -10.29
N ALA A 259 -3.26 -20.97 -11.43
CA ALA A 259 -4.46 -20.29 -11.92
C ALA A 259 -5.70 -20.77 -11.14
N SER A 260 -5.72 -20.55 -9.83
CA SER A 260 -6.83 -20.99 -8.97
C SER A 260 -8.04 -20.08 -9.11
N VAL A 261 -9.22 -20.69 -9.21
CA VAL A 261 -10.52 -20.00 -9.11
C VAL A 261 -11.02 -19.92 -7.67
N HIS A 262 -10.41 -20.64 -6.74
CA HIS A 262 -10.75 -20.60 -5.32
C HIS A 262 -10.31 -19.28 -4.71
N ILE A 263 -11.24 -18.51 -4.19
CA ILE A 263 -11.01 -17.13 -3.74
C ILE A 263 -9.93 -17.01 -2.64
N PRO A 264 -9.94 -17.82 -1.57
CA PRO A 264 -8.87 -17.75 -0.56
C PRO A 264 -7.47 -17.98 -1.13
N THR A 265 -7.30 -18.94 -2.03
CA THR A 265 -6.02 -19.23 -2.68
C THR A 265 -5.57 -18.07 -3.57
N ARG A 266 -6.49 -17.51 -4.35
CA ARG A 266 -6.23 -16.34 -5.20
C ARG A 266 -5.89 -15.11 -4.38
N ALA A 267 -6.61 -14.87 -3.30
CA ALA A 267 -6.39 -13.77 -2.37
C ALA A 267 -4.98 -13.84 -1.78
N GLN A 268 -4.59 -15.01 -1.27
CA GLN A 268 -3.25 -15.23 -0.72
C GLN A 268 -2.16 -15.03 -1.77
N ALA A 269 -2.34 -15.58 -2.97
CA ALA A 269 -1.38 -15.41 -4.06
C ALA A 269 -1.17 -13.92 -4.43
N HIS A 270 -2.23 -13.13 -4.50
CA HIS A 270 -2.12 -11.68 -4.73
C HIS A 270 -1.40 -10.95 -3.59
N LEU A 271 -1.64 -11.32 -2.33
CA LEU A 271 -0.94 -10.73 -1.18
C LEU A 271 0.54 -11.09 -1.15
N ASP A 272 0.89 -12.35 -1.48
CA ASP A 272 2.28 -12.77 -1.60
C ASP A 272 3.02 -12.02 -2.71
N LEU A 273 2.36 -11.82 -3.86
CA LEU A 273 2.88 -11.01 -4.96
C LEU A 273 2.98 -9.52 -4.60
N ALA A 274 2.01 -8.98 -3.86
CA ALA A 274 2.04 -7.61 -3.37
C ALA A 274 3.23 -7.39 -2.44
N PHE A 275 3.42 -8.28 -1.46
CA PHE A 275 4.57 -8.23 -0.57
C PHE A 275 5.89 -8.34 -1.34
N ALA A 276 6.03 -9.34 -2.21
CA ALA A 276 7.24 -9.55 -2.98
C ALA A 276 7.53 -8.37 -3.93
N ALA A 277 6.51 -7.77 -4.54
CA ALA A 277 6.68 -6.59 -5.39
C ALA A 277 7.26 -5.40 -4.62
N LEU A 278 6.79 -5.14 -3.39
CA LEU A 278 7.32 -4.10 -2.52
C LEU A 278 8.72 -4.44 -2.00
N ALA A 279 8.95 -5.68 -1.57
CA ALA A 279 10.24 -6.13 -1.04
C ALA A 279 11.34 -6.13 -2.11
N CYS A 280 11.02 -6.59 -3.32
CA CYS A 280 11.95 -6.60 -4.46
C CYS A 280 12.06 -5.25 -5.18
N GLY A 281 11.41 -4.19 -4.70
CA GLY A 281 11.43 -2.88 -5.35
C GLY A 281 10.87 -2.89 -6.78
N ARG A 282 9.90 -3.82 -7.07
CA ARG A 282 9.25 -3.90 -8.39
C ARG A 282 8.25 -2.79 -8.59
N THR A 283 7.75 -2.22 -7.52
CA THR A 283 6.94 -1.00 -7.47
C THR A 283 7.06 -0.34 -6.11
N ASN A 284 6.90 0.98 -6.07
CA ASN A 284 6.76 1.75 -4.83
C ASN A 284 5.29 2.06 -4.50
N VAL A 285 4.40 1.94 -5.48
CA VAL A 285 2.96 2.22 -5.31
C VAL A 285 2.17 1.02 -5.77
N LEU A 286 1.48 0.39 -4.83
CA LEU A 286 0.66 -0.78 -5.07
C LEU A 286 -0.75 -0.55 -4.55
N SER A 287 -1.73 -0.96 -5.34
CA SER A 287 -3.14 -0.88 -4.97
C SER A 287 -3.84 -2.21 -5.19
N MET A 288 -4.80 -2.54 -4.33
CA MET A 288 -5.57 -3.76 -4.45
C MET A 288 -7.05 -3.50 -4.19
N VAL A 289 -7.91 -3.94 -5.11
CA VAL A 289 -9.35 -3.99 -4.86
C VAL A 289 -9.74 -5.38 -4.40
N TRP A 290 -10.45 -5.42 -3.26
CA TRP A 290 -10.89 -6.62 -2.60
C TRP A 290 -12.37 -6.84 -2.84
N GLY A 291 -12.68 -7.67 -3.85
CA GLY A 291 -14.05 -7.95 -4.21
C GLY A 291 -14.61 -7.07 -5.34
N PHE A 292 -15.91 -7.13 -5.51
CA PHE A 292 -16.68 -6.42 -6.53
C PHE A 292 -17.89 -5.75 -5.88
N SER A 293 -18.09 -4.48 -6.14
CA SER A 293 -19.20 -3.74 -5.55
C SER A 293 -20.57 -4.22 -6.08
N GLY A 294 -21.41 -4.71 -5.18
CA GLY A 294 -22.71 -5.31 -5.52
C GLY A 294 -22.68 -6.82 -5.76
N TYR A 295 -21.55 -7.47 -5.53
CA TYR A 295 -21.45 -8.92 -5.52
C TYR A 295 -20.47 -9.37 -4.45
N HIS A 296 -20.92 -10.21 -3.54
CA HIS A 296 -20.08 -10.81 -2.51
C HIS A 296 -19.94 -12.31 -2.78
N TRP A 297 -18.80 -12.86 -2.38
CA TRP A 297 -18.59 -14.30 -2.41
C TRP A 297 -19.49 -14.99 -1.37
N LYS A 298 -19.66 -16.29 -1.48
CA LYS A 298 -20.48 -17.07 -0.53
C LYS A 298 -19.84 -17.24 0.85
N TYR A 299 -18.55 -16.97 0.98
CA TYR A 299 -17.77 -17.03 2.24
C TYR A 299 -17.93 -18.35 3.04
N GLU A 300 -18.21 -19.46 2.38
CA GLU A 300 -18.30 -20.79 3.01
C GLU A 300 -17.02 -21.15 3.77
N TRP A 301 -15.86 -20.75 3.21
CA TRP A 301 -14.54 -20.88 3.84
C TRP A 301 -14.38 -20.08 5.14
N ALA A 302 -15.17 -19.05 5.36
CA ALA A 302 -15.21 -18.25 6.59
C ALA A 302 -16.30 -18.70 7.56
N GLY A 303 -16.88 -19.89 7.33
CA GLY A 303 -17.94 -20.44 8.17
C GLY A 303 -19.28 -19.75 8.02
N VAL A 304 -19.51 -19.09 6.87
CA VAL A 304 -20.79 -18.47 6.53
C VAL A 304 -21.55 -19.43 5.63
N GLY A 305 -22.65 -19.97 6.12
CA GLY A 305 -23.48 -20.94 5.37
C GLY A 305 -24.76 -20.32 4.85
N GLY A 306 -25.36 -20.97 3.82
CA GLY A 306 -26.69 -20.64 3.32
C GLY A 306 -26.82 -19.29 2.60
N VAL A 307 -25.71 -18.71 2.15
CA VAL A 307 -25.71 -17.52 1.30
C VAL A 307 -26.26 -17.90 -0.07
N ARG A 308 -27.33 -17.24 -0.48
CA ARG A 308 -27.90 -17.43 -1.84
C ARG A 308 -26.94 -16.84 -2.87
N ASP A 309 -27.23 -16.88 -4.11
CA ASP A 309 -26.37 -16.69 -5.29
C ASP A 309 -25.34 -15.53 -5.28
N SER A 310 -25.47 -14.55 -4.38
CA SER A 310 -24.44 -13.56 -4.08
C SER A 310 -24.58 -13.12 -2.63
N GLY A 311 -23.47 -12.88 -1.94
CA GLY A 311 -23.48 -12.29 -0.60
C GLY A 311 -24.07 -10.88 -0.55
N HIS A 312 -24.49 -10.34 -1.69
CA HIS A 312 -25.13 -9.02 -1.79
C HIS A 312 -26.42 -8.93 -0.99
N ASP A 313 -27.29 -9.97 -1.07
CA ASP A 313 -28.54 -10.01 -0.32
C ASP A 313 -28.31 -10.03 1.19
N GLU A 314 -27.21 -10.60 1.63
CA GLU A 314 -26.83 -10.64 3.04
C GLU A 314 -26.52 -9.26 3.60
N VAL A 315 -25.88 -8.41 2.79
CA VAL A 315 -25.58 -7.01 3.15
C VAL A 315 -26.86 -6.21 3.36
N HIS A 316 -27.92 -6.52 2.61
CA HIS A 316 -29.22 -5.85 2.75
C HIS A 316 -30.04 -6.32 3.96
N HIS A 317 -29.80 -7.52 4.47
CA HIS A 317 -30.59 -8.11 5.57
C HIS A 317 -29.88 -8.03 6.95
N LEU A 318 -28.97 -7.10 7.13
CA LEU A 318 -28.00 -7.03 8.22
C LEU A 318 -28.52 -6.67 9.60
N ALA A 319 -29.77 -6.31 9.76
CA ALA A 319 -30.35 -5.96 11.06
C ALA A 319 -30.95 -7.16 11.81
N GLY A 320 -30.77 -8.37 11.30
CA GLY A 320 -31.42 -9.57 11.80
C GLY A 320 -30.44 -10.67 12.25
N PRO A 321 -30.89 -11.93 12.25
CA PRO A 321 -30.13 -13.10 12.73
C PRO A 321 -28.80 -13.33 11.97
N ARG A 322 -28.55 -12.65 10.85
CA ARG A 322 -27.36 -12.79 10.01
C ARG A 322 -26.28 -11.74 10.24
N ARG A 323 -26.44 -10.83 11.22
CA ARG A 323 -25.39 -9.86 11.57
C ARG A 323 -24.06 -10.55 11.89
N ALA A 324 -24.08 -11.66 12.61
CA ALA A 324 -22.87 -12.42 12.94
C ALA A 324 -22.15 -12.98 11.69
N ASP A 325 -22.91 -13.38 10.68
CA ASP A 325 -22.35 -13.84 9.40
C ASP A 325 -21.63 -12.71 8.69
N TYR A 326 -22.23 -11.54 8.62
CA TYR A 326 -21.61 -10.39 8.01
C TYR A 326 -20.34 -9.93 8.75
N VAL A 327 -20.36 -9.92 10.08
CA VAL A 327 -19.16 -9.65 10.87
C VAL A 327 -18.04 -10.64 10.52
N ARG A 328 -18.35 -11.95 10.36
CA ARG A 328 -17.37 -12.96 9.95
C ARG A 328 -16.82 -12.70 8.54
N MET A 329 -17.70 -12.34 7.59
CA MET A 329 -17.29 -11.97 6.22
C MET A 329 -16.31 -10.78 6.24
N ALA A 330 -16.72 -9.66 6.84
CA ALA A 330 -15.92 -8.46 6.92
C ALA A 330 -14.60 -8.69 7.68
N ARG A 331 -14.64 -9.45 8.79
CA ARG A 331 -13.44 -9.83 9.55
C ARG A 331 -12.49 -10.66 8.71
N TRP A 332 -12.98 -11.60 7.91
CA TRP A 332 -12.15 -12.38 6.98
C TRP A 332 -11.46 -11.46 5.96
N ASP A 333 -12.20 -10.54 5.35
CA ASP A 333 -11.64 -9.59 4.38
C ASP A 333 -10.53 -8.74 5.02
N TRP A 334 -10.81 -8.07 6.14
CA TRP A 334 -9.87 -7.18 6.82
C TRP A 334 -8.64 -7.92 7.38
N ASN A 335 -8.79 -9.18 7.79
CA ASN A 335 -7.68 -10.01 8.25
C ASN A 335 -6.61 -10.25 7.20
N HIS A 336 -6.95 -10.22 5.93
CA HIS A 336 -5.96 -10.31 4.85
C HIS A 336 -5.08 -9.05 4.78
N LEU A 337 -5.68 -7.87 4.93
CA LEU A 337 -4.92 -6.63 5.07
C LEU A 337 -4.03 -6.67 6.32
N ARG A 338 -4.60 -7.08 7.47
CA ARG A 338 -3.83 -7.25 8.71
C ARG A 338 -2.64 -8.19 8.51
N GLY A 339 -2.83 -9.32 7.83
CA GLY A 339 -1.76 -10.28 7.56
C GLY A 339 -0.62 -9.68 6.74
N LEU A 340 -0.93 -8.87 5.72
CA LEU A 340 0.09 -8.14 4.95
C LEU A 340 0.82 -7.11 5.82
N VAL A 341 0.09 -6.32 6.59
CA VAL A 341 0.69 -5.30 7.48
C VAL A 341 1.59 -5.94 8.53
N GLN A 342 1.15 -7.05 9.13
CA GLN A 342 1.96 -7.80 10.09
C GLN A 342 3.24 -8.32 9.45
N ARG A 343 3.17 -8.85 8.23
CA ARG A 343 4.36 -9.31 7.48
C ARG A 343 5.32 -8.16 7.18
N LEU A 344 4.81 -6.97 6.82
CA LEU A 344 5.64 -5.77 6.65
C LEU A 344 6.32 -5.36 7.95
N LYS A 345 5.60 -5.41 9.08
CA LYS A 345 6.13 -5.11 10.42
C LYS A 345 7.21 -6.10 10.88
N GLU A 346 7.04 -7.38 10.56
CA GLU A 346 7.96 -8.46 10.96
C GLU A 346 9.19 -8.57 10.03
N THR A 347 9.18 -7.89 8.89
CA THR A 347 10.28 -7.96 7.91
C THR A 347 11.27 -6.83 8.13
N PRO A 348 12.53 -7.13 8.49
CA PRO A 348 13.58 -6.12 8.63
C PRO A 348 13.86 -5.38 7.32
N ASP A 349 14.06 -4.06 7.39
CA ASP A 349 14.46 -3.23 6.25
C ASP A 349 15.31 -2.05 6.76
N GLY A 350 16.62 -2.14 6.62
CA GLY A 350 17.56 -1.19 7.21
C GLY A 350 17.59 -1.25 8.73
N ALA A 351 17.55 -0.10 9.38
CA ALA A 351 17.51 0.01 10.84
C ALA A 351 16.12 -0.24 11.46
N GLY A 352 15.11 -0.44 10.63
CA GLY A 352 13.73 -0.66 11.04
C GLY A 352 13.11 -1.87 10.34
N THR A 353 11.84 -1.75 10.03
CA THR A 353 11.05 -2.76 9.34
C THR A 353 10.52 -2.22 8.02
N MET A 354 10.01 -3.11 7.17
CA MET A 354 9.35 -2.67 5.93
C MET A 354 8.14 -1.75 6.22
N LEU A 355 7.44 -1.94 7.35
CA LEU A 355 6.29 -1.11 7.71
C LEU A 355 6.72 0.34 8.04
N ASP A 356 7.90 0.55 8.62
CA ASP A 356 8.41 1.90 8.90
C ASP A 356 8.65 2.72 7.63
N ASP A 357 8.86 2.04 6.49
CA ASP A 357 9.05 2.65 5.17
C ASP A 357 7.87 2.42 4.22
N THR A 358 6.73 2.00 4.75
CA THR A 358 5.51 1.76 3.98
C THR A 358 4.31 2.45 4.64
N LEU A 359 3.60 3.28 3.89
CA LEU A 359 2.31 3.81 4.33
C LEU A 359 1.18 3.01 3.70
N VAL A 360 0.29 2.47 4.52
CA VAL A 360 -0.83 1.63 4.08
C VAL A 360 -2.15 2.33 4.36
N LEU A 361 -3.04 2.36 3.37
CA LEU A 361 -4.43 2.80 3.50
C LEU A 361 -5.37 1.64 3.21
N GLY A 362 -6.11 1.17 4.21
CA GLY A 362 -7.30 0.34 4.04
C GLY A 362 -8.55 1.22 4.08
N ILE A 363 -9.37 1.18 3.03
CA ILE A 363 -10.58 2.00 2.92
C ILE A 363 -11.72 1.18 2.33
N SER A 364 -12.95 1.39 2.81
CA SER A 364 -14.14 0.82 2.19
C SER A 364 -14.89 1.89 1.40
N HIS A 365 -15.51 1.47 0.29
CA HIS A 365 -16.35 2.37 -0.49
C HIS A 365 -17.78 2.49 0.04
N PHE A 366 -18.14 1.72 1.07
CA PHE A 366 -19.40 1.83 1.81
C PHE A 366 -19.16 1.88 3.32
N GLY A 367 -20.03 2.59 4.01
CA GLY A 367 -20.28 2.48 5.43
C GLY A 367 -21.29 1.36 5.74
N ARG A 368 -22.39 1.71 6.41
CA ARG A 368 -23.47 0.77 6.67
C ARG A 368 -24.34 0.57 5.42
N HIS A 369 -24.54 -0.66 5.01
CA HIS A 369 -25.29 -0.99 3.78
C HIS A 369 -24.69 -0.29 2.54
N HIS A 370 -25.49 0.42 1.76
CA HIS A 370 -25.08 1.27 0.65
C HIS A 370 -24.84 2.73 1.05
N ASP A 371 -24.66 3.00 2.34
CA ASP A 371 -24.42 4.35 2.80
C ASP A 371 -23.01 4.80 2.48
N LEU A 372 -22.89 5.98 1.92
CA LEU A 372 -21.63 6.65 1.64
C LEU A 372 -21.08 7.41 2.86
N ARG A 373 -21.80 7.33 3.99
CA ARG A 373 -21.43 7.99 5.24
C ARG A 373 -20.69 7.04 6.18
N ARG A 374 -19.80 7.62 6.98
CA ARG A 374 -19.03 6.95 8.03
C ARG A 374 -18.36 5.68 7.51
N ILE A 375 -17.61 5.83 6.40
CA ILE A 375 -16.93 4.72 5.76
C ILE A 375 -15.75 4.22 6.59
N PRO A 376 -15.46 2.91 6.61
CA PRO A 376 -14.25 2.35 7.19
C PRO A 376 -12.99 2.93 6.54
N ALA A 377 -12.08 3.45 7.37
CA ALA A 377 -10.75 3.87 6.93
C ALA A 377 -9.73 3.59 8.03
N VAL A 378 -8.65 2.92 7.69
CA VAL A 378 -7.55 2.58 8.61
C VAL A 378 -6.23 2.84 7.89
N LEU A 379 -5.33 3.59 8.54
CA LEU A 379 -3.95 3.74 8.08
C LEU A 379 -3.03 2.87 8.93
N PHE A 380 -1.91 2.42 8.32
CA PHE A 380 -0.84 1.71 9.03
C PHE A 380 0.52 2.24 8.59
N GLY A 381 1.47 2.19 9.52
CA GLY A 381 2.80 2.75 9.35
C GLY A 381 2.87 4.20 9.82
N ASN A 382 4.01 4.56 10.41
CA ASN A 382 4.21 5.87 11.04
C ASN A 382 4.68 6.96 10.06
N ALA A 383 4.77 6.67 8.76
CA ALA A 383 5.28 7.58 7.74
C ALA A 383 6.61 8.25 8.14
N LYS A 384 7.56 7.45 8.65
CA LYS A 384 8.85 7.93 9.17
C LYS A 384 8.71 8.98 10.29
N GLY A 385 7.73 8.80 11.16
CA GLY A 385 7.45 9.66 12.31
C GLY A 385 6.53 10.84 12.02
N GLN A 386 6.06 11.02 10.78
CA GLN A 386 5.12 12.09 10.43
C GLN A 386 3.67 11.75 10.80
N LEU A 387 3.33 10.47 10.97
CA LEU A 387 2.02 10.00 11.39
C LEU A 387 2.12 9.35 12.77
N THR A 388 1.42 9.93 13.74
CA THR A 388 1.28 9.31 15.05
C THR A 388 0.26 8.18 14.99
N THR A 389 0.69 6.95 15.26
CA THR A 389 -0.14 5.73 15.23
C THR A 389 -0.61 5.29 16.63
N GLY A 390 -1.25 4.13 16.74
CA GLY A 390 -1.86 3.64 17.97
C GLY A 390 -3.08 4.47 18.38
N ARG A 391 -3.91 4.89 17.40
CA ARG A 391 -5.00 5.85 17.64
C ARG A 391 -6.33 5.38 17.05
N TYR A 392 -7.39 5.67 17.79
CA TYR A 392 -8.76 5.72 17.29
C TYR A 392 -9.17 7.19 17.16
N LEU A 393 -8.98 7.75 15.97
CA LEU A 393 -9.25 9.15 15.67
C LEU A 393 -10.73 9.33 15.33
N ARG A 394 -11.52 9.83 16.30
CA ARG A 394 -12.89 10.26 16.08
C ARG A 394 -12.90 11.72 15.68
N LEU A 395 -13.39 12.01 14.49
CA LEU A 395 -13.50 13.37 14.00
C LEU A 395 -14.64 14.08 14.74
N PRO A 396 -14.42 15.32 15.22
CA PRO A 396 -15.44 16.07 15.95
C PRO A 396 -16.66 16.40 15.08
N GLU A 397 -16.42 16.53 13.78
CA GLU A 397 -17.44 16.73 12.75
C GLU A 397 -17.14 15.79 11.59
N THR A 398 -18.19 15.40 10.87
CA THR A 398 -18.07 14.60 9.66
C THR A 398 -17.19 15.31 8.62
N GLN A 399 -16.19 14.63 8.12
CA GLN A 399 -15.32 15.08 7.06
C GLN A 399 -15.48 14.20 5.82
N HIS A 400 -15.05 14.73 4.68
CA HIS A 400 -15.05 13.96 3.44
C HIS A 400 -13.71 13.25 3.21
N ASN A 401 -13.76 12.13 2.45
CA ASN A 401 -12.59 11.32 2.13
C ASN A 401 -11.52 12.07 1.34
N ASP A 402 -11.84 13.16 0.64
CA ASP A 402 -10.90 14.04 -0.06
C ASP A 402 -9.74 14.49 0.86
N LYS A 403 -10.05 14.88 2.11
CA LYS A 403 -9.04 15.30 3.09
C LYS A 403 -8.13 14.16 3.56
N LEU A 404 -8.69 12.96 3.76
CA LEU A 404 -7.88 11.77 4.08
C LEU A 404 -6.94 11.42 2.92
N LEU A 405 -7.47 11.41 1.68
CA LEU A 405 -6.68 11.13 0.47
C LEU A 405 -5.59 12.18 0.27
N THR A 406 -5.89 13.45 0.55
CA THR A 406 -4.90 14.55 0.52
C THR A 406 -3.80 14.32 1.55
N SER A 407 -4.15 13.99 2.81
CA SER A 407 -3.15 13.65 3.84
C SER A 407 -2.28 12.47 3.44
N PHE A 408 -2.88 11.42 2.91
CA PHE A 408 -2.16 10.21 2.47
C PHE A 408 -1.17 10.54 1.33
N ALA A 409 -1.59 11.33 0.36
CA ALA A 409 -0.73 11.77 -0.74
C ALA A 409 0.42 12.68 -0.27
N GLN A 410 0.14 13.62 0.64
CA GLN A 410 1.15 14.52 1.20
C GLN A 410 2.19 13.76 2.04
N LEU A 411 1.78 12.80 2.87
CA LEU A 411 2.68 11.91 3.62
C LEU A 411 3.62 11.14 2.68
N MET A 412 3.14 10.75 1.50
CA MET A 412 3.95 10.13 0.45
C MET A 412 4.77 11.12 -0.39
N GLY A 413 4.68 12.41 -0.10
CA GLY A 413 5.46 13.44 -0.78
C GLY A 413 4.86 14.01 -2.05
N ALA A 414 3.61 13.68 -2.37
CA ALA A 414 2.94 14.32 -3.49
C ALA A 414 2.66 15.80 -3.17
N PRO A 415 3.05 16.74 -4.05
CA PRO A 415 2.87 18.17 -3.82
C PRO A 415 1.43 18.60 -4.18
N VAL A 416 0.44 18.12 -3.44
CA VAL A 416 -0.98 18.42 -3.67
C VAL A 416 -1.55 19.24 -2.52
N GLU A 417 -2.37 20.25 -2.81
CA GLU A 417 -3.12 21.02 -1.82
C GLU A 417 -4.47 20.36 -1.50
N GLY A 418 -4.99 19.56 -2.42
CA GLY A 418 -6.23 18.82 -2.27
C GLY A 418 -6.42 17.78 -3.36
N ILE A 419 -7.11 16.69 -3.01
CA ILE A 419 -7.58 15.65 -3.93
C ILE A 419 -9.10 15.71 -3.98
N GLY A 420 -9.68 15.64 -5.15
CA GLY A 420 -11.13 15.65 -5.32
C GLY A 420 -11.65 16.85 -6.10
N ASP A 421 -12.94 17.11 -5.95
CA ASP A 421 -13.61 18.24 -6.61
C ASP A 421 -13.19 19.60 -6.02
N ASP A 422 -12.74 19.60 -4.76
CA ASP A 422 -12.09 20.77 -4.16
C ASP A 422 -10.56 20.57 -4.14
N PRO A 423 -9.82 21.18 -5.08
CA PRO A 423 -8.37 21.04 -5.16
C PRO A 423 -7.62 21.72 -4.01
N ARG A 424 -8.32 22.41 -3.11
CA ARG A 424 -7.77 23.10 -1.94
C ARG A 424 -8.44 22.65 -0.64
N CYS A 425 -8.98 21.42 -0.61
CA CYS A 425 -9.64 20.90 0.60
C CYS A 425 -8.69 20.78 1.81
N GLY A 426 -7.39 20.72 1.56
CA GLY A 426 -6.35 20.53 2.57
C GLY A 426 -6.33 19.11 3.18
N PRO A 427 -5.38 18.83 4.07
CA PRO A 427 -5.29 17.57 4.78
C PRO A 427 -6.38 17.42 5.84
N LEU A 428 -6.58 16.17 6.30
CA LEU A 428 -7.50 15.85 7.38
C LEU A 428 -6.95 16.37 8.71
N ALA A 429 -7.67 17.29 9.33
CA ALA A 429 -7.28 17.87 10.62
C ALA A 429 -7.19 16.79 11.71
N GLY A 430 -6.15 16.88 12.57
CA GLY A 430 -5.90 15.95 13.66
C GLY A 430 -5.30 14.60 13.23
N LEU A 431 -5.14 14.33 11.95
CA LEU A 431 -4.45 13.13 11.46
C LEU A 431 -2.92 13.33 11.49
N LEU A 432 -2.45 14.42 10.93
CA LEU A 432 -1.04 14.82 10.98
C LEU A 432 -0.81 15.49 12.33
N GLY A 433 0.17 15.03 13.09
CA GLY A 433 0.48 15.49 14.44
C GLY A 433 0.98 16.93 14.50
#